data_909748c0bea8954973e59c55c1aa30c7
#
_entry.id   909748c0bea8954973e59c55c1aa30c7
#
_cell.length_a   1.000
_cell.length_b   1.000
_cell.length_c   1.000
_cell.angle_alpha   90.00
_cell.angle_beta   90.00
_cell.angle_gamma   90.00
#
_symmetry.space_group_name_H-M   'P 1'
#
loop_
_entity.id
_entity.type
_entity.pdbx_description
1 polymer ?
#
loop_
_entity_poly.entity_id
_entity_poly.type
_entity_poly.pdbx_seq_one_letter_code
_entity_poly.pdbx_strand_id
1 'polypeptide(L)'
;MKAAVLLPAILLAAGMAGAQDYLNCHFAPGWEPSGVKRDYVSDNLYDYKDGGAEGYLIFGFVRMQGITCASGGNTLDIDVSQMTDADAAYGIFAANRDPRLPVLRIGMGGQVQPQSASFARGSYYVEIVEVASEPNRDDSATMRAFATGIEARIEGRDTAPEALQWFPQEGLASVRLVPESVLGLKQLQRGYVATYAQGQAFTVQEASPQAAAETLKSLRERFDGATPAAVGDEAFQAQAKYLDGVCIFRKGRYVAGYANLPASRQAVVLAAKLAARLP
;
A
#
# COMPACT_ATOMS: atom_id res chain seq x y z
N MET A 1 -3.30 -6.71 65.31
CA MET A 1 -4.33 -6.27 64.33
C MET A 1 -3.62 -6.00 63.04
N LYS A 2 -3.79 -6.90 62.05
CA LYS A 2 -3.18 -6.74 60.72
C LYS A 2 -4.31 -6.30 59.74
N ALA A 3 -4.16 -5.11 59.22
CA ALA A 3 -5.10 -4.57 58.25
C ALA A 3 -4.78 -5.17 56.85
N ALA A 4 -5.73 -5.86 56.27
CA ALA A 4 -5.64 -6.36 54.89
C ALA A 4 -6.06 -5.24 53.92
N VAL A 5 -5.16 -4.83 53.06
CA VAL A 5 -5.43 -3.90 51.98
C VAL A 5 -5.98 -4.72 50.79
N LEU A 6 -7.26 -4.56 50.50
CA LEU A 6 -7.90 -5.07 49.29
C LEU A 6 -7.59 -4.11 48.13
N LEU A 7 -6.78 -4.56 47.16
CA LEU A 7 -6.67 -3.88 45.88
C LEU A 7 -7.89 -4.24 45.00
N PRO A 8 -8.53 -3.25 44.37
CA PRO A 8 -9.57 -3.54 43.39
C PRO A 8 -8.93 -4.08 42.10
N ALA A 9 -9.33 -5.26 41.67
CA ALA A 9 -9.04 -5.79 40.34
C ALA A 9 -9.82 -4.95 39.32
N ILE A 10 -9.09 -4.16 38.53
CA ILE A 10 -9.66 -3.49 37.35
C ILE A 10 -9.78 -4.57 36.27
N LEU A 11 -11.01 -5.06 36.07
CA LEU A 11 -11.34 -5.83 34.86
C LEU A 11 -11.23 -4.86 33.67
N LEU A 12 -10.17 -5.01 32.88
CA LEU A 12 -10.16 -4.51 31.51
C LEU A 12 -11.21 -5.33 30.75
N ALA A 13 -12.37 -4.77 30.52
CA ALA A 13 -13.30 -5.23 29.51
C ALA A 13 -12.60 -5.02 28.15
N ALA A 14 -12.04 -6.10 27.60
CA ALA A 14 -11.69 -6.15 26.19
C ALA A 14 -13.01 -5.91 25.42
N GLY A 15 -13.13 -4.71 24.84
CA GLY A 15 -14.26 -4.37 23.98
C GLY A 15 -14.34 -5.44 22.90
N MET A 16 -15.41 -6.20 22.87
CA MET A 16 -15.81 -6.98 21.71
C MET A 16 -15.93 -5.95 20.59
N ALA A 17 -15.01 -5.99 19.63
CA ALA A 17 -15.15 -5.28 18.38
C ALA A 17 -16.52 -5.66 17.83
N GLY A 18 -17.43 -4.70 17.78
CA GLY A 18 -18.78 -4.89 17.23
C GLY A 18 -18.64 -5.52 15.84
N ALA A 19 -19.55 -6.42 15.48
CA ALA A 19 -19.62 -7.00 14.16
C ALA A 19 -19.45 -5.87 13.15
N GLN A 20 -18.41 -5.99 12.31
CA GLN A 20 -18.00 -4.89 11.45
C GLN A 20 -19.13 -4.59 10.46
N ASP A 21 -19.84 -3.49 10.69
CA ASP A 21 -21.07 -3.09 9.97
C ASP A 21 -20.81 -2.76 8.49
N TYR A 22 -19.56 -2.81 8.04
CA TYR A 22 -19.18 -2.61 6.65
C TYR A 22 -19.50 -3.83 5.77
N LEU A 23 -19.69 -5.04 6.32
CA LEU A 23 -20.08 -6.23 5.57
C LEU A 23 -21.60 -6.41 5.60
N ASN A 24 -22.31 -5.61 4.80
CA ASN A 24 -23.74 -5.75 4.60
C ASN A 24 -24.15 -5.46 3.16
N CYS A 25 -25.37 -5.88 2.78
CA CYS A 25 -25.86 -5.78 1.41
C CYS A 25 -26.78 -4.57 1.17
N HIS A 26 -27.14 -3.82 2.20
CA HIS A 26 -28.19 -2.79 2.10
C HIS A 26 -27.65 -1.40 1.74
N PHE A 27 -26.52 -1.31 1.00
CA PHE A 27 -25.99 -0.06 0.46
C PHE A 27 -26.71 0.39 -0.82
N ALA A 28 -27.41 -0.54 -1.48
CA ALA A 28 -28.30 -0.27 -2.58
C ALA A 28 -29.62 -1.04 -2.43
N PRO A 29 -30.76 -0.49 -2.94
CA PRO A 29 -32.06 -1.16 -2.82
C PRO A 29 -32.09 -2.52 -3.51
N GLY A 30 -32.76 -3.50 -2.88
CA GLY A 30 -33.02 -4.83 -3.45
C GLY A 30 -31.85 -5.80 -3.40
N TRP A 31 -30.75 -5.44 -2.76
CA TRP A 31 -29.62 -6.35 -2.53
C TRP A 31 -29.72 -7.00 -1.16
N GLU A 32 -29.66 -8.34 -1.13
CA GLU A 32 -29.77 -9.15 0.08
C GLU A 32 -28.57 -10.09 0.23
N PRO A 33 -28.19 -10.45 1.47
CA PRO A 33 -27.12 -11.41 1.71
C PRO A 33 -27.42 -12.76 1.05
N SER A 34 -26.42 -13.35 0.41
CA SER A 34 -26.48 -14.64 -0.26
C SER A 34 -25.27 -15.48 0.05
N GLY A 35 -25.46 -16.77 0.35
CA GLY A 35 -24.37 -17.69 0.64
C GLY A 35 -23.74 -17.51 2.04
N VAL A 36 -22.53 -18.06 2.19
CA VAL A 36 -21.78 -18.09 3.45
C VAL A 36 -20.80 -16.95 3.50
N LYS A 37 -20.65 -16.31 4.68
CA LYS A 37 -19.58 -15.31 4.90
C LYS A 37 -18.22 -15.96 4.73
N ARG A 38 -17.33 -15.27 4.06
CA ARG A 38 -15.93 -15.67 3.86
C ARG A 38 -15.07 -15.10 4.97
N ASP A 39 -14.07 -15.88 5.38
CA ASP A 39 -13.08 -15.46 6.38
C ASP A 39 -11.79 -16.23 6.16
N TYR A 40 -10.74 -15.52 5.75
CA TYR A 40 -9.45 -16.10 5.41
C TYR A 40 -8.32 -15.35 6.11
N VAL A 41 -7.31 -16.11 6.50
CA VAL A 41 -6.03 -15.62 7.03
C VAL A 41 -4.89 -16.04 6.08
N SER A 42 -3.66 -15.63 6.37
CA SER A 42 -2.52 -15.90 5.48
C SER A 42 -2.35 -17.38 5.11
N ASP A 43 -2.63 -18.29 6.06
CA ASP A 43 -2.42 -19.73 5.87
C ASP A 43 -3.41 -20.38 4.90
N ASN A 44 -4.59 -19.82 4.73
CA ASN A 44 -5.65 -20.38 3.89
C ASN A 44 -6.16 -19.43 2.79
N LEU A 45 -5.47 -18.30 2.55
CA LEU A 45 -5.87 -17.35 1.50
C LEU A 45 -5.83 -17.98 0.10
N TYR A 46 -4.91 -18.92 -0.13
CA TYR A 46 -4.79 -19.66 -1.39
C TYR A 46 -6.02 -20.49 -1.73
N ASP A 47 -6.79 -20.94 -0.73
CA ASP A 47 -8.03 -21.70 -0.96
C ASP A 47 -9.11 -20.87 -1.69
N TYR A 48 -8.98 -19.54 -1.66
CA TYR A 48 -9.92 -18.61 -2.27
C TYR A 48 -9.33 -17.77 -3.41
N LYS A 49 -8.15 -17.20 -3.21
CA LYS A 49 -7.52 -16.30 -4.18
C LYS A 49 -6.59 -17.04 -5.16
N ASP A 50 -6.38 -18.34 -4.96
CA ASP A 50 -5.51 -19.15 -5.82
C ASP A 50 -4.14 -18.48 -6.00
N GLY A 51 -3.61 -18.47 -7.23
CA GLY A 51 -2.35 -17.79 -7.58
C GLY A 51 -2.35 -16.27 -7.31
N GLY A 52 -3.52 -15.66 -7.12
CA GLY A 52 -3.64 -14.24 -6.73
C GLY A 52 -3.25 -13.95 -5.27
N ALA A 53 -3.23 -14.97 -4.39
CA ALA A 53 -2.94 -14.81 -2.96
C ALA A 53 -1.59 -14.16 -2.70
N GLU A 54 -0.55 -14.51 -3.50
CA GLU A 54 0.79 -13.93 -3.38
C GLU A 54 0.78 -12.41 -3.46
N GLY A 55 -0.05 -11.85 -4.36
CA GLY A 55 -0.22 -10.41 -4.53
C GLY A 55 -0.76 -9.69 -3.28
N TYR A 56 -1.44 -10.40 -2.38
CA TYR A 56 -1.87 -9.87 -1.08
C TYR A 56 -0.78 -10.06 -0.02
N LEU A 57 -0.19 -11.25 0.03
CA LEU A 57 0.79 -11.63 1.05
C LEU A 57 2.02 -10.71 1.02
N ILE A 58 2.54 -10.39 -0.15
CA ILE A 58 3.70 -9.49 -0.30
C ILE A 58 3.43 -8.08 0.23
N PHE A 59 2.16 -7.61 0.22
CA PHE A 59 1.77 -6.33 0.81
C PHE A 59 1.44 -6.43 2.30
N GLY A 60 1.69 -7.56 2.95
CA GLY A 60 1.45 -7.73 4.39
C GLY A 60 -0.03 -7.95 4.71
N PHE A 61 -0.66 -8.88 4.00
CA PHE A 61 -2.02 -9.34 4.29
C PHE A 61 -2.13 -9.94 5.70
N VAL A 62 -3.20 -9.62 6.40
CA VAL A 62 -3.50 -10.11 7.75
C VAL A 62 -4.72 -11.02 7.74
N ARG A 63 -5.85 -10.53 7.22
CA ARG A 63 -7.12 -11.26 7.17
C ARG A 63 -8.02 -10.67 6.10
N MET A 64 -8.85 -11.50 5.50
CA MET A 64 -9.92 -11.08 4.60
C MET A 64 -11.26 -11.57 5.13
N GLN A 65 -12.25 -10.70 5.11
CA GLN A 65 -13.63 -11.05 5.36
C GLN A 65 -14.47 -10.66 4.14
N GLY A 66 -15.45 -11.47 3.81
CA GLY A 66 -16.27 -11.19 2.64
C GLY A 66 -17.69 -11.70 2.78
N ILE A 67 -18.56 -11.11 1.98
CA ILE A 67 -19.95 -11.55 1.79
C ILE A 67 -20.30 -11.54 0.31
N THR A 68 -21.29 -12.32 -0.05
CA THR A 68 -21.96 -12.23 -1.35
C THR A 68 -23.32 -11.61 -1.14
N CYS A 69 -23.66 -10.64 -1.97
CA CYS A 69 -25.00 -10.05 -2.03
C CYS A 69 -25.66 -10.40 -3.36
N ALA A 70 -26.97 -10.60 -3.38
CA ALA A 70 -27.72 -10.97 -4.59
C ALA A 70 -28.90 -10.02 -4.83
N SER A 71 -29.16 -9.72 -6.10
CA SER A 71 -30.32 -8.92 -6.55
C SER A 71 -30.64 -9.24 -8.01
N GLY A 72 -31.88 -9.61 -8.33
CA GLY A 72 -32.38 -9.75 -9.70
C GLY A 72 -31.58 -10.68 -10.61
N GLY A 73 -30.98 -11.75 -10.05
CA GLY A 73 -30.12 -12.70 -10.77
C GLY A 73 -28.63 -12.28 -10.85
N ASN A 74 -28.26 -11.10 -10.36
CA ASN A 74 -26.88 -10.65 -10.23
C ASN A 74 -26.35 -10.96 -8.82
N THR A 75 -25.03 -11.12 -8.70
CA THR A 75 -24.34 -11.24 -7.41
C THR A 75 -23.19 -10.26 -7.31
N LEU A 76 -22.98 -9.73 -6.11
CA LEU A 76 -21.80 -8.93 -5.75
C LEU A 76 -20.97 -9.71 -4.74
N ASP A 77 -19.74 -9.99 -5.05
CA ASP A 77 -18.73 -10.42 -4.09
C ASP A 77 -18.02 -9.21 -3.51
N ILE A 78 -18.07 -9.09 -2.19
CA ILE A 78 -17.45 -8.00 -1.43
C ILE A 78 -16.39 -8.61 -0.54
N ASP A 79 -15.14 -8.26 -0.77
CA ASP A 79 -13.98 -8.69 0.00
C ASP A 79 -13.31 -7.49 0.67
N VAL A 80 -13.16 -7.55 1.99
CA VAL A 80 -12.49 -6.54 2.80
C VAL A 80 -11.23 -7.15 3.41
N SER A 81 -10.09 -6.80 2.84
CA SER A 81 -8.77 -7.31 3.23
C SER A 81 -8.08 -6.34 4.18
N GLN A 82 -7.81 -6.80 5.40
CA GLN A 82 -6.97 -6.09 6.36
C GLN A 82 -5.50 -6.33 6.03
N MET A 83 -4.76 -5.24 5.89
CA MET A 83 -3.32 -5.21 5.69
C MET A 83 -2.61 -4.79 6.98
N THR A 84 -1.30 -4.97 7.07
CA THR A 84 -0.50 -4.56 8.24
C THR A 84 -0.62 -3.09 8.59
N ASP A 85 -0.83 -2.23 7.61
CA ASP A 85 -1.02 -0.79 7.80
C ASP A 85 -1.64 -0.10 6.58
N ALA A 86 -1.84 1.21 6.68
CA ALA A 86 -2.50 2.00 5.65
C ALA A 86 -1.68 2.15 4.36
N ASP A 87 -0.35 2.15 4.44
CA ASP A 87 0.50 2.22 3.24
C ASP A 87 0.46 0.90 2.46
N ALA A 88 0.39 -0.24 3.17
CA ALA A 88 0.19 -1.55 2.56
C ALA A 88 -1.17 -1.64 1.86
N ALA A 89 -2.25 -1.17 2.51
CA ALA A 89 -3.59 -1.13 1.92
C ALA A 89 -3.64 -0.23 0.67
N TYR A 90 -3.00 0.94 0.72
CA TYR A 90 -2.88 1.80 -0.46
C TYR A 90 -2.01 1.17 -1.54
N GLY A 91 -0.93 0.48 -1.15
CA GLY A 91 0.01 -0.17 -2.06
C GLY A 91 -0.64 -1.25 -2.92
N ILE A 92 -1.43 -2.13 -2.31
CA ILE A 92 -2.17 -3.17 -3.04
C ILE A 92 -3.27 -2.56 -3.92
N PHE A 93 -4.00 -1.54 -3.46
CA PHE A 93 -4.93 -0.78 -4.30
C PHE A 93 -4.22 -0.20 -5.54
N ALA A 94 -3.10 0.49 -5.33
CA ALA A 94 -2.34 1.12 -6.40
C ALA A 94 -1.74 0.11 -7.40
N ALA A 95 -1.44 -1.12 -6.96
CA ALA A 95 -0.95 -2.20 -7.80
C ALA A 95 -2.05 -2.82 -8.67
N ASN A 96 -3.27 -2.91 -8.14
CA ASN A 96 -4.39 -3.60 -8.80
C ASN A 96 -5.31 -2.68 -9.62
N ARG A 97 -5.27 -1.36 -9.37
CA ARG A 97 -6.11 -0.41 -10.12
C ARG A 97 -5.76 -0.36 -11.62
N ASP A 98 -6.73 -0.05 -12.47
CA ASP A 98 -6.46 0.29 -13.87
C ASP A 98 -5.79 1.68 -13.94
N PRO A 99 -4.52 1.78 -14.41
CA PRO A 99 -3.81 3.05 -14.47
C PRO A 99 -4.40 4.05 -15.50
N ARG A 100 -5.24 3.60 -16.41
CA ARG A 100 -5.92 4.43 -17.43
C ARG A 100 -7.14 5.17 -16.88
N LEU A 101 -7.67 4.72 -15.75
CA LEU A 101 -8.85 5.30 -15.10
C LEU A 101 -8.44 6.26 -13.98
N PRO A 102 -9.23 7.32 -13.76
CA PRO A 102 -8.96 8.27 -12.68
C PRO A 102 -9.11 7.60 -11.30
N VAL A 103 -8.32 8.07 -10.34
CA VAL A 103 -8.50 7.74 -8.93
C VAL A 103 -9.56 8.67 -8.34
N LEU A 104 -10.60 8.08 -7.76
CA LEU A 104 -11.70 8.78 -7.11
C LEU A 104 -11.37 9.07 -5.64
N ARG A 105 -12.04 10.05 -5.06
CA ARG A 105 -12.00 10.35 -3.61
C ARG A 105 -12.92 9.40 -2.84
N ILE A 106 -12.49 8.16 -2.70
CA ILE A 106 -13.10 7.12 -1.87
C ILE A 106 -11.96 6.60 -1.00
N GLY A 107 -11.99 6.91 0.29
CA GLY A 107 -10.88 6.66 1.19
C GLY A 107 -9.56 7.32 0.72
N MET A 108 -8.45 6.62 0.84
CA MET A 108 -7.13 7.04 0.38
C MET A 108 -7.02 7.10 -1.16
N GLY A 109 -7.93 6.43 -1.86
CA GLY A 109 -8.07 6.36 -3.30
C GLY A 109 -8.95 5.17 -3.67
N GLY A 110 -9.78 5.34 -4.70
CA GLY A 110 -10.67 4.29 -5.19
C GLY A 110 -10.89 4.37 -6.69
N GLN A 111 -11.43 3.31 -7.24
CA GLN A 111 -11.94 3.22 -8.61
C GLN A 111 -13.33 2.59 -8.64
N VAL A 112 -14.15 3.05 -9.56
CA VAL A 112 -15.46 2.47 -9.85
C VAL A 112 -15.55 2.25 -11.35
N GLN A 113 -15.92 1.04 -11.72
CA GLN A 113 -16.12 0.56 -13.07
C GLN A 113 -17.56 -0.01 -13.20
N PRO A 114 -18.04 -0.34 -14.40
CA PRO A 114 -19.39 -0.86 -14.59
C PRO A 114 -19.76 -2.06 -13.71
N GLN A 115 -18.82 -2.97 -13.44
CA GLN A 115 -19.06 -4.21 -12.70
C GLN A 115 -18.05 -4.44 -11.59
N SER A 116 -17.29 -3.43 -11.20
CA SER A 116 -16.35 -3.54 -10.08
C SER A 116 -16.09 -2.22 -9.41
N ALA A 117 -15.69 -2.27 -8.15
CA ALA A 117 -15.10 -1.15 -7.44
C ALA A 117 -13.99 -1.63 -6.53
N SER A 118 -13.00 -0.79 -6.32
CA SER A 118 -11.97 -1.05 -5.32
C SER A 118 -11.51 0.25 -4.68
N PHE A 119 -11.09 0.19 -3.41
CA PHE A 119 -10.54 1.35 -2.71
C PHE A 119 -9.69 0.91 -1.51
N ALA A 120 -8.92 1.85 -0.97
CA ALA A 120 -8.19 1.67 0.27
C ALA A 120 -8.60 2.73 1.31
N ARG A 121 -8.81 2.33 2.56
CA ARG A 121 -9.04 3.21 3.70
C ARG A 121 -8.46 2.63 4.99
N GLY A 122 -7.74 3.43 5.78
CA GLY A 122 -7.01 2.92 6.92
C GLY A 122 -6.12 1.74 6.51
N SER A 123 -6.15 0.68 7.26
CA SER A 123 -5.42 -0.56 6.92
C SER A 123 -6.21 -1.53 6.05
N TYR A 124 -7.30 -1.09 5.42
CA TYR A 124 -8.17 -1.98 4.63
C TYR A 124 -8.10 -1.68 3.14
N TYR A 125 -8.00 -2.75 2.36
CA TYR A 125 -8.20 -2.78 0.92
C TYR A 125 -9.53 -3.50 0.64
N VAL A 126 -10.40 -2.87 -0.14
CA VAL A 126 -11.73 -3.37 -0.44
C VAL A 126 -11.86 -3.62 -1.93
N GLU A 127 -12.41 -4.76 -2.28
CA GLU A 127 -12.79 -5.16 -3.62
C GLU A 127 -14.27 -5.53 -3.66
N ILE A 128 -14.94 -5.07 -4.69
CA ILE A 128 -16.33 -5.36 -5.00
C ILE A 128 -16.36 -5.81 -6.45
N VAL A 129 -16.82 -7.01 -6.70
CA VAL A 129 -16.92 -7.57 -8.06
C VAL A 129 -18.33 -8.09 -8.29
N GLU A 130 -18.95 -7.65 -9.37
CA GLU A 130 -20.24 -8.15 -9.81
C GLU A 130 -20.09 -9.31 -10.78
N VAL A 131 -20.84 -10.37 -10.52
CA VAL A 131 -21.12 -11.40 -11.51
C VAL A 131 -22.53 -11.12 -12.04
N ALA A 132 -22.58 -10.37 -13.14
CA ALA A 132 -23.83 -9.95 -13.77
C ALA A 132 -24.43 -11.09 -14.58
N SER A 133 -25.76 -11.21 -14.57
CA SER A 133 -26.52 -12.13 -15.42
C SER A 133 -26.49 -11.72 -16.89
N GLU A 134 -26.31 -10.41 -17.17
CA GLU A 134 -26.17 -9.84 -18.49
C GLU A 134 -24.78 -9.27 -18.70
N PRO A 135 -24.03 -9.72 -19.73
CA PRO A 135 -22.73 -9.15 -20.09
C PRO A 135 -22.86 -7.65 -20.45
N ASN A 136 -21.86 -6.85 -20.06
CA ASN A 136 -21.74 -5.42 -20.35
C ASN A 136 -22.82 -4.51 -19.73
N ARG A 137 -23.54 -4.97 -18.72
CA ARG A 137 -24.42 -4.11 -17.93
C ARG A 137 -23.57 -3.06 -17.20
N ASP A 138 -24.06 -1.82 -17.18
CA ASP A 138 -23.44 -0.73 -16.41
C ASP A 138 -24.13 -0.56 -15.05
N ASP A 139 -23.50 -1.07 -14.01
CA ASP A 139 -23.93 -0.95 -12.62
C ASP A 139 -23.05 -0.01 -11.80
N SER A 140 -22.34 0.91 -12.45
CA SER A 140 -21.45 1.88 -11.79
C SER A 140 -22.09 2.62 -10.61
N ALA A 141 -23.41 2.92 -10.71
CA ALA A 141 -24.14 3.57 -9.61
C ALA A 141 -24.24 2.66 -8.38
N THR A 142 -24.53 1.38 -8.56
CA THR A 142 -24.55 0.35 -7.51
C THR A 142 -23.16 0.16 -6.93
N MET A 143 -22.14 -0.02 -7.78
CA MET A 143 -20.74 -0.13 -7.36
C MET A 143 -20.32 1.05 -6.48
N ARG A 144 -20.68 2.26 -6.88
CA ARG A 144 -20.40 3.47 -6.11
C ARG A 144 -21.14 3.50 -4.78
N ALA A 145 -22.41 3.10 -4.75
CA ALA A 145 -23.20 3.07 -3.50
C ALA A 145 -22.59 2.10 -2.48
N PHE A 146 -22.19 0.90 -2.94
CA PHE A 146 -21.50 -0.07 -2.08
C PHE A 146 -20.14 0.45 -1.62
N ALA A 147 -19.31 0.94 -2.54
CA ALA A 147 -17.97 1.44 -2.19
C ALA A 147 -18.03 2.57 -1.16
N THR A 148 -18.88 3.58 -1.36
CA THR A 148 -19.02 4.71 -0.42
C THR A 148 -19.70 4.30 0.89
N GLY A 149 -20.65 3.37 0.84
CA GLY A 149 -21.32 2.86 2.04
C GLY A 149 -20.40 2.05 2.94
N ILE A 150 -19.53 1.22 2.35
CA ILE A 150 -18.48 0.47 3.07
C ILE A 150 -17.41 1.45 3.60
N GLU A 151 -16.95 2.36 2.73
CA GLU A 151 -15.94 3.36 3.07
C GLU A 151 -16.31 4.17 4.32
N ALA A 152 -17.56 4.62 4.41
CA ALA A 152 -18.06 5.39 5.54
C ALA A 152 -18.05 4.63 6.88
N ARG A 153 -17.89 3.31 6.86
CA ARG A 153 -17.87 2.43 8.05
C ARG A 153 -16.48 1.92 8.43
N ILE A 154 -15.50 2.19 7.61
CA ILE A 154 -14.10 1.86 7.89
C ILE A 154 -13.42 3.08 8.48
N GLU A 155 -12.84 2.92 9.66
CA GLU A 155 -12.06 3.97 10.31
C GLU A 155 -10.61 4.00 9.81
N GLY A 156 -9.94 5.12 10.07
CA GLY A 156 -8.53 5.30 9.75
C GLY A 156 -8.29 6.31 8.62
N ARG A 157 -7.05 6.34 8.14
CA ARG A 157 -6.57 7.31 7.15
C ARG A 157 -7.38 7.25 5.86
N ASP A 158 -7.81 8.42 5.37
CA ASP A 158 -8.57 8.63 4.14
C ASP A 158 -7.83 9.48 3.09
N THR A 159 -6.57 9.82 3.38
CA THR A 159 -5.70 10.56 2.47
C THR A 159 -4.59 9.66 1.94
N ALA A 160 -4.25 9.81 0.68
CA ALA A 160 -3.15 9.06 0.05
C ALA A 160 -1.83 9.23 0.83
N PRO A 161 -0.91 8.26 0.77
CA PRO A 161 0.38 8.35 1.44
C PRO A 161 1.14 9.62 1.09
N GLU A 162 1.66 10.31 2.11
CA GLU A 162 2.44 11.54 1.93
C GLU A 162 3.69 11.31 1.07
N ALA A 163 4.26 10.12 1.14
CA ALA A 163 5.41 9.71 0.35
C ALA A 163 5.24 9.90 -1.16
N LEU A 164 4.00 9.88 -1.67
CA LEU A 164 3.73 10.16 -3.10
C LEU A 164 4.12 11.58 -3.51
N GLN A 165 4.16 12.53 -2.56
CA GLN A 165 4.48 13.93 -2.79
C GLN A 165 5.97 14.26 -2.57
N TRP A 166 6.76 13.34 -2.02
CA TRP A 166 8.19 13.57 -1.77
C TRP A 166 9.01 13.62 -3.06
N PHE A 167 8.54 12.95 -4.11
CA PHE A 167 9.25 12.88 -5.39
C PHE A 167 9.06 14.15 -6.21
N PRO A 168 10.14 14.65 -6.89
CA PRO A 168 10.02 15.74 -7.85
C PRO A 168 8.97 15.43 -8.92
N GLN A 169 8.08 16.38 -9.21
CA GLN A 169 6.93 16.17 -10.09
C GLN A 169 7.27 16.29 -11.58
N GLU A 170 8.37 16.95 -11.91
CA GLU A 170 8.78 17.16 -13.31
C GLU A 170 9.16 15.82 -13.96
N GLY A 171 8.44 15.44 -15.01
CA GLY A 171 8.66 14.18 -15.73
C GLY A 171 8.29 12.91 -14.95
N LEU A 172 7.59 13.04 -13.81
CA LEU A 172 7.12 11.92 -13.02
C LEU A 172 6.01 11.16 -13.76
N ALA A 173 6.25 9.88 -14.06
CA ALA A 173 5.27 9.01 -14.69
C ALA A 173 4.40 8.26 -13.67
N SER A 174 5.00 7.76 -12.59
CA SER A 174 4.26 7.02 -11.54
C SER A 174 5.05 6.97 -10.24
N VAL A 175 4.33 6.78 -9.12
CA VAL A 175 4.89 6.40 -7.83
C VAL A 175 4.14 5.17 -7.33
N ARG A 176 4.86 4.17 -6.85
CA ARG A 176 4.27 2.95 -6.30
C ARG A 176 5.02 2.48 -5.05
N LEU A 177 4.31 1.84 -4.15
CA LEU A 177 4.93 1.06 -3.07
C LEU A 177 5.48 -0.25 -3.66
N VAL A 178 6.74 -0.53 -3.40
CA VAL A 178 7.39 -1.81 -3.70
C VAL A 178 7.60 -2.51 -2.36
N PRO A 179 6.91 -3.62 -2.10
CA PRO A 179 6.92 -4.25 -0.79
C PRO A 179 8.24 -4.91 -0.44
N GLU A 180 8.99 -5.39 -1.44
CA GLU A 180 10.25 -6.12 -1.24
C GLU A 180 11.29 -5.75 -2.30
N SER A 181 12.56 -5.82 -1.93
CA SER A 181 13.69 -5.69 -2.87
C SER A 181 13.58 -4.46 -3.79
N VAL A 182 13.43 -3.27 -3.21
CA VAL A 182 13.37 -2.01 -3.96
C VAL A 182 14.54 -1.91 -4.94
N LEU A 183 14.24 -1.65 -6.21
CA LEU A 183 15.20 -1.70 -7.33
C LEU A 183 15.99 -3.04 -7.47
N GLY A 184 15.44 -4.15 -6.99
CA GLY A 184 16.11 -5.45 -6.95
C GLY A 184 17.19 -5.57 -5.86
N LEU A 185 17.27 -4.61 -4.97
CA LEU A 185 18.22 -4.58 -3.85
C LEU A 185 17.57 -5.16 -2.59
N LYS A 186 17.97 -6.36 -2.21
CA LYS A 186 17.41 -7.08 -1.04
C LYS A 186 17.57 -6.33 0.29
N GLN A 187 18.54 -5.43 0.39
CA GLN A 187 18.76 -4.57 1.55
C GLN A 187 17.68 -3.50 1.70
N LEU A 188 17.01 -3.16 0.61
CA LEU A 188 15.95 -2.16 0.59
C LEU A 188 14.59 -2.84 0.62
N GLN A 189 14.05 -2.97 1.82
CA GLN A 189 12.73 -3.54 2.02
C GLN A 189 11.68 -2.44 2.04
N ARG A 190 10.54 -2.69 1.41
CA ARG A 190 9.37 -1.84 1.46
C ARG A 190 9.65 -0.34 1.28
N GLY A 191 9.65 0.09 0.05
CA GLY A 191 9.91 1.49 -0.30
C GLY A 191 9.02 2.00 -1.42
N TYR A 192 8.92 3.32 -1.54
CA TYR A 192 8.28 3.96 -2.67
C TYR A 192 9.27 4.12 -3.81
N VAL A 193 8.84 3.76 -5.01
CA VAL A 193 9.61 3.93 -6.25
C VAL A 193 8.85 4.84 -7.19
N ALA A 194 9.51 5.92 -7.58
CA ALA A 194 9.05 6.85 -8.60
C ALA A 194 9.75 6.55 -9.94
N THR A 195 8.96 6.45 -11.00
CA THR A 195 9.46 6.20 -12.35
C THR A 195 9.38 7.48 -13.17
N TYR A 196 10.45 7.79 -13.87
CA TYR A 196 10.59 8.93 -14.79
C TYR A 196 10.91 8.44 -16.19
N ALA A 197 10.85 9.32 -17.18
CA ALA A 197 11.28 9.01 -18.56
C ALA A 197 12.73 8.52 -18.62
N GLN A 198 13.58 9.04 -17.72
CA GLN A 198 14.95 8.57 -17.51
C GLN A 198 15.16 8.32 -16.02
N GLY A 199 15.47 7.08 -15.66
CA GLY A 199 15.79 6.68 -14.32
C GLY A 199 14.60 6.47 -13.39
N GLN A 200 14.94 6.11 -12.17
CA GLN A 200 14.01 5.86 -11.08
C GLN A 200 14.54 6.50 -9.80
N ALA A 201 13.63 7.07 -9.01
CA ALA A 201 13.94 7.46 -7.64
C ALA A 201 13.30 6.48 -6.67
N PHE A 202 13.86 6.36 -5.49
CA PHE A 202 13.27 5.55 -4.43
C PHE A 202 13.45 6.19 -3.06
N THR A 203 12.58 5.79 -2.13
CA THR A 203 12.69 6.09 -0.70
C THR A 203 12.29 4.88 0.11
N VAL A 204 13.09 4.54 1.12
CA VAL A 204 12.81 3.53 2.14
C VAL A 204 12.89 4.22 3.49
N GLN A 205 11.90 3.99 4.34
CA GLN A 205 11.87 4.50 5.69
C GLN A 205 12.29 3.39 6.64
N GLU A 206 13.42 3.56 7.28
CA GLU A 206 13.96 2.63 8.26
C GLU A 206 13.39 2.88 9.67
N ALA A 207 13.57 1.91 10.56
CA ALA A 207 13.10 2.00 11.93
C ALA A 207 13.74 3.17 12.70
N SER A 208 15.00 3.49 12.39
CA SER A 208 15.77 4.56 13.05
C SER A 208 16.84 5.15 12.12
N PRO A 209 17.41 6.31 12.46
CA PRO A 209 18.57 6.84 11.74
C PRO A 209 19.79 5.89 11.76
N GLN A 210 19.96 5.10 12.82
CA GLN A 210 21.02 4.10 12.93
C GLN A 210 20.81 2.96 11.94
N ALA A 211 19.58 2.42 11.87
CA ALA A 211 19.24 1.40 10.88
C ALA A 211 19.45 1.91 9.45
N ALA A 212 19.08 3.15 9.16
CA ALA A 212 19.32 3.77 7.86
C ALA A 212 20.83 3.90 7.53
N ALA A 213 21.67 4.20 8.52
CA ALA A 213 23.11 4.23 8.34
C ALA A 213 23.69 2.84 8.04
N GLU A 214 23.22 1.81 8.73
CA GLU A 214 23.61 0.41 8.50
C GLU A 214 23.19 -0.07 7.12
N THR A 215 21.96 0.24 6.71
CA THR A 215 21.46 -0.05 5.35
C THR A 215 22.30 0.65 4.29
N LEU A 216 22.59 1.93 4.46
CA LEU A 216 23.43 2.69 3.51
C LEU A 216 24.85 2.10 3.40
N LYS A 217 25.46 1.73 4.54
CA LYS A 217 26.77 1.08 4.58
C LYS A 217 26.76 -0.25 3.81
N SER A 218 25.79 -1.12 4.10
CA SER A 218 25.64 -2.41 3.43
C SER A 218 25.42 -2.27 1.91
N LEU A 219 24.66 -1.24 1.49
CA LEU A 219 24.50 -0.91 0.07
C LEU A 219 25.81 -0.47 -0.56
N ARG A 220 26.56 0.43 0.10
CA ARG A 220 27.83 0.91 -0.42
C ARG A 220 28.85 -0.21 -0.64
N GLU A 221 28.92 -1.18 0.26
CA GLU A 221 29.81 -2.34 0.15
C GLU A 221 29.47 -3.25 -1.06
N ARG A 222 28.23 -3.18 -1.57
CA ARG A 222 27.76 -3.92 -2.74
C ARG A 222 28.20 -3.27 -4.07
N PHE A 223 28.49 -1.98 -4.07
CA PHE A 223 28.81 -1.24 -5.30
C PHE A 223 30.31 -1.06 -5.45
N ASP A 224 30.92 -1.79 -6.39
CA ASP A 224 32.33 -1.61 -6.72
C ASP A 224 32.60 -0.18 -7.21
N GLY A 225 33.67 0.42 -6.72
CA GLY A 225 34.05 1.77 -7.11
C GLY A 225 33.11 2.89 -6.58
N ALA A 226 32.30 2.60 -5.57
CA ALA A 226 31.47 3.61 -4.91
C ALA A 226 32.33 4.74 -4.32
N THR A 227 32.01 5.97 -4.69
CA THR A 227 32.68 7.18 -4.19
C THR A 227 31.73 8.04 -3.39
N PRO A 228 32.21 8.79 -2.37
CA PRO A 228 31.37 9.69 -1.61
C PRO A 228 30.66 10.72 -2.48
N ALA A 229 29.47 11.14 -2.08
CA ALA A 229 28.70 12.23 -2.67
C ALA A 229 28.19 13.18 -1.59
N ALA A 230 27.97 14.44 -1.91
CA ALA A 230 27.49 15.46 -0.98
C ALA A 230 25.96 15.59 -1.09
N VAL A 231 25.21 14.63 -0.53
CA VAL A 231 23.74 14.63 -0.50
C VAL A 231 23.25 14.08 0.84
N GLY A 232 22.26 14.73 1.44
CA GLY A 232 21.72 14.30 2.74
C GLY A 232 22.75 14.33 3.86
N ASP A 233 22.64 13.40 4.79
CA ASP A 233 23.60 13.26 5.91
C ASP A 233 24.85 12.48 5.48
N GLU A 234 24.68 11.50 4.61
CA GLU A 234 25.70 10.65 4.03
C GLU A 234 25.23 10.12 2.69
N ALA A 235 26.11 10.05 1.70
CA ALA A 235 25.79 9.52 0.39
C ALA A 235 27.00 8.90 -0.32
N PHE A 236 26.69 8.05 -1.29
CA PHE A 236 27.65 7.59 -2.28
C PHE A 236 27.05 7.62 -3.69
N GLN A 237 27.92 7.67 -4.68
CA GLN A 237 27.60 7.50 -6.09
C GLN A 237 28.41 6.36 -6.69
N ALA A 238 27.85 5.69 -7.67
CA ALA A 238 28.51 4.61 -8.38
C ALA A 238 27.98 4.49 -9.82
N GLN A 239 28.74 3.80 -10.65
CA GLN A 239 28.28 3.29 -11.93
C GLN A 239 28.16 1.78 -11.79
N ALA A 240 26.97 1.23 -11.96
CA ALA A 240 26.69 -0.18 -11.70
C ALA A 240 26.18 -0.91 -12.96
N LYS A 241 26.54 -2.18 -13.11
CA LYS A 241 26.22 -2.97 -14.31
C LYS A 241 24.71 -3.07 -14.62
N TYR A 242 23.84 -3.08 -13.56
CA TYR A 242 22.40 -3.33 -13.72
C TYR A 242 21.53 -2.15 -13.24
N LEU A 243 22.13 -1.12 -12.69
CA LEU A 243 21.46 0.07 -12.18
C LEU A 243 22.03 1.36 -12.76
N ASP A 244 22.95 1.23 -13.72
CA ASP A 244 23.66 2.35 -14.38
C ASP A 244 24.17 3.38 -13.37
N GLY A 245 24.02 4.67 -13.63
CA GLY A 245 24.40 5.73 -12.72
C GLY A 245 23.48 5.78 -11.50
N VAL A 246 24.04 5.60 -10.32
CA VAL A 246 23.31 5.66 -9.04
C VAL A 246 23.86 6.75 -8.13
N CYS A 247 22.98 7.33 -7.30
CA CYS A 247 23.33 8.06 -6.10
C CYS A 247 22.36 7.65 -5.00
N ILE A 248 22.89 7.08 -3.92
CA ILE A 248 22.11 6.65 -2.77
C ILE A 248 22.57 7.45 -1.56
N PHE A 249 21.62 7.95 -0.77
CA PHE A 249 21.88 8.79 0.38
C PHE A 249 20.97 8.42 1.56
N ARG A 250 21.41 8.86 2.74
CA ARG A 250 20.62 8.86 3.96
C ARG A 250 20.26 10.30 4.36
N LYS A 251 19.01 10.49 4.82
CA LYS A 251 18.57 11.68 5.53
C LYS A 251 17.72 11.25 6.72
N GLY A 252 18.19 11.48 7.94
CA GLY A 252 17.55 10.98 9.13
C GLY A 252 17.38 9.45 9.06
N ARG A 253 16.14 8.99 9.12
CA ARG A 253 15.76 7.56 9.01
C ARG A 253 15.45 7.09 7.59
N TYR A 254 15.60 7.95 6.59
CA TYR A 254 15.30 7.61 5.20
C TYR A 254 16.56 7.21 4.46
N VAL A 255 16.51 6.10 3.73
CA VAL A 255 17.45 5.73 2.68
C VAL A 255 16.76 5.98 1.36
N ALA A 256 17.36 6.81 0.52
CA ALA A 256 16.74 7.25 -0.72
C ALA A 256 17.78 7.44 -1.82
N GLY A 257 17.34 7.60 -3.05
CA GLY A 257 18.29 7.84 -4.13
C GLY A 257 17.65 7.81 -5.53
N TYR A 258 18.54 7.89 -6.49
CA TYR A 258 18.25 7.70 -7.91
C TYR A 258 19.12 6.60 -8.50
N ALA A 259 18.56 5.89 -9.47
CA ALA A 259 19.22 4.83 -10.23
C ALA A 259 18.76 4.84 -11.69
N ASN A 260 19.41 4.01 -12.51
CA ASN A 260 19.11 3.85 -13.94
C ASN A 260 19.25 5.15 -14.73
N LEU A 261 20.26 5.94 -14.40
CA LEU A 261 20.63 7.17 -15.11
C LEU A 261 21.90 6.96 -15.93
N PRO A 262 22.07 7.67 -17.06
CA PRO A 262 23.25 7.48 -17.92
C PRO A 262 24.58 7.74 -17.19
N ALA A 263 24.58 8.62 -16.18
CA ALA A 263 25.79 8.94 -15.41
C ALA A 263 25.46 9.18 -13.92
N SER A 264 26.34 8.70 -13.03
CA SER A 264 26.20 8.89 -11.58
C SER A 264 26.19 10.38 -11.16
N ARG A 265 26.92 11.26 -11.88
CA ARG A 265 26.88 12.70 -11.62
C ARG A 265 25.48 13.31 -11.79
N GLN A 266 24.69 12.83 -12.77
CA GLN A 266 23.29 13.24 -12.93
C GLN A 266 22.43 12.72 -11.76
N ALA A 267 22.70 11.47 -11.30
CA ALA A 267 22.04 10.92 -10.14
C ALA A 267 22.26 11.75 -8.87
N VAL A 268 23.46 12.29 -8.65
CA VAL A 268 23.79 13.20 -7.52
C VAL A 268 22.92 14.46 -7.55
N VAL A 269 22.79 15.10 -8.71
CA VAL A 269 21.98 16.33 -8.85
C VAL A 269 20.50 16.06 -8.54
N LEU A 270 19.95 14.95 -9.06
CA LEU A 270 18.56 14.59 -8.82
C LEU A 270 18.32 14.11 -7.38
N ALA A 271 19.27 13.38 -6.80
CA ALA A 271 19.22 12.95 -5.41
C ALA A 271 19.22 14.15 -4.44
N ALA A 272 19.96 15.22 -4.72
CA ALA A 272 19.93 16.45 -3.93
C ALA A 272 18.54 17.11 -3.94
N LYS A 273 17.85 17.11 -5.10
CA LYS A 273 16.47 17.62 -5.20
C LYS A 273 15.49 16.76 -4.38
N LEU A 274 15.67 15.43 -4.39
CA LEU A 274 14.84 14.52 -3.58
C LEU A 274 15.11 14.73 -2.08
N ALA A 275 16.39 14.84 -1.67
CA ALA A 275 16.76 15.06 -0.27
C ALA A 275 16.14 16.33 0.31
N ALA A 276 16.01 17.39 -0.49
CA ALA A 276 15.37 18.64 -0.07
C ALA A 276 13.86 18.50 0.20
N ARG A 277 13.21 17.45 -0.33
CA ARG A 277 11.76 17.20 -0.20
C ARG A 277 11.41 16.17 0.88
N LEU A 278 12.36 15.36 1.29
CA LEU A 278 12.15 14.41 2.39
C LEU A 278 12.01 15.15 3.73
N PRO A 279 11.21 14.60 4.66
CA PRO A 279 11.05 15.14 6.02
C PRO A 279 12.37 15.23 6.79
#